data_210fa287fecf46330c42d2a3893c3dff
#
_entry.id   210fa287fecf46330c42d2a3893c3dff
#
_cell.length_a   1.000
_cell.length_b   1.000
_cell.length_c   1.000
_cell.angle_alpha   90.00
_cell.angle_beta   90.00
_cell.angle_gamma   90.00
#
_symmetry.space_group_name_H-M   'P 1'
#
loop_
_entity.id
_entity.type
_entity.pdbx_description
1 polymer ?
#
loop_
_entity_poly.entity_id
_entity_poly.type
_entity_poly.pdbx_seq_one_letter_code
_entity_poly.pdbx_strand_id
1 'polypeptide(L)' 'MTLDKAKKGNRVTILKLPSGQYKAQFIRLGISEGDSVLCSERLPGGTIVIQKNRQEIAIGSDLAKKIKIILQ' A
#
# COMPACT_ATOMS: atom_id res chain seq x y z
N MET A 1 2.24 11.21 -4.59
CA MET A 1 1.19 10.29 -5.05
C MET A 1 0.73 9.42 -3.90
N THR A 2 -0.52 9.03 -3.87
CA THR A 2 -1.03 8.16 -2.82
C THR A 2 -1.39 6.79 -3.39
N LEU A 3 -1.42 5.78 -2.52
CA LEU A 3 -1.57 4.38 -2.95
C LEU A 3 -2.87 4.13 -3.71
N ASP A 4 -3.93 4.88 -3.40
CA ASP A 4 -5.22 4.73 -4.09
C ASP A 4 -5.13 5.04 -5.59
N LYS A 5 -4.07 5.69 -6.03
CA LYS A 5 -3.84 6.01 -7.45
C LYS A 5 -3.05 4.94 -8.18
N ALA A 6 -2.50 3.97 -7.48
CA ALA A 6 -1.73 2.89 -8.11
C ALA A 6 -2.62 2.01 -8.97
N LYS A 7 -2.07 1.51 -10.05
CA LYS A 7 -2.77 0.62 -10.98
C LYS A 7 -2.21 -0.78 -10.87
N LYS A 8 -3.03 -1.76 -11.26
CA LYS A 8 -2.59 -3.15 -11.31
C LYS A 8 -1.31 -3.26 -12.13
N GLY A 9 -0.32 -3.92 -11.57
CA GLY A 9 0.99 -4.09 -12.19
C GLY A 9 2.01 -3.04 -11.82
N ASN A 10 1.60 -1.95 -11.17
CA ASN A 10 2.56 -0.94 -10.71
C ASN A 10 3.37 -1.46 -9.53
N ARG A 11 4.67 -1.26 -9.61
CA ARG A 11 5.56 -1.45 -8.46
C ARG A 11 5.82 -0.09 -7.86
N VAL A 12 5.65 0.02 -6.55
CA VAL A 12 5.74 1.31 -5.86
C VAL A 12 6.63 1.19 -4.63
N THR A 13 7.20 2.33 -4.23
CA THR A 13 7.91 2.44 -2.97
C THR A 13 7.01 3.17 -1.98
N ILE A 14 6.86 2.62 -0.79
CA ILE A 14 6.10 3.26 0.28
C ILE A 14 6.95 4.40 0.84
N LEU A 15 6.51 5.64 0.67
CA LEU A 15 7.22 6.80 1.18
C LEU A 15 6.85 7.10 2.62
N LYS A 16 5.54 7.08 2.91
CA LYS A 16 5.06 7.45 4.24
C LYS A 16 3.77 6.72 4.57
N LEU A 17 3.72 6.15 5.75
CA LEU A 17 2.53 5.54 6.33
C LEU A 17 1.83 6.54 7.25
N PRO A 18 0.49 6.42 7.42
CA PRO A 18 -0.21 7.24 8.41
C PRO A 18 0.36 6.97 9.79
N SER A 19 0.44 8.01 10.62
CA SER A 19 0.97 7.88 11.97
C SER A 19 0.00 7.17 12.91
N GLY A 20 0.48 6.83 14.11
CA GLY A 20 -0.33 6.24 15.16
C GLY A 20 -0.59 4.76 14.95
N GLN A 21 -1.81 4.34 15.28
CA GLN A 21 -2.15 2.91 15.29
C GLN A 21 -2.07 2.28 13.90
N TYR A 22 -2.30 3.05 12.84
CA TYR A 22 -2.21 2.53 11.48
C TYR A 22 -0.78 2.12 11.13
N LYS A 23 0.19 2.95 11.54
CA LYS A 23 1.60 2.62 11.30
C LYS A 23 2.00 1.34 12.02
N ALA A 24 1.55 1.18 13.26
CA ALA A 24 1.82 -0.03 14.02
C ALA A 24 1.22 -1.27 13.34
N GLN A 25 -0.01 -1.15 12.83
CA GLN A 25 -0.65 -2.25 12.12
C GLN A 25 0.12 -2.66 10.87
N PHE A 26 0.58 -1.69 10.09
CA PHE A 26 1.37 -1.99 8.89
C PHE A 26 2.68 -2.66 9.23
N ILE A 27 3.35 -2.20 10.27
CA ILE A 27 4.61 -2.81 10.71
C ILE A 27 4.38 -4.27 11.12
N ARG A 28 3.29 -4.56 11.83
CA ARG A 28 2.95 -5.95 12.19
C ARG A 28 2.71 -6.82 10.96
N LEU A 29 2.18 -6.23 9.89
CA LEU A 29 1.96 -6.94 8.63
C LEU A 29 3.23 -7.06 7.80
N GLY A 30 4.33 -6.47 8.24
CA GLY A 30 5.59 -6.52 7.55
C GLY A 30 5.77 -5.42 6.51
N ILE A 31 4.97 -4.36 6.58
CA ILE A 31 5.05 -3.22 5.67
C ILE A 31 5.65 -2.04 6.41
N SER A 32 6.68 -1.44 5.85
CA SER A 32 7.31 -0.26 6.45
C SER A 32 7.68 0.75 5.38
N GLU A 33 7.97 1.97 5.83
CA GLU A 33 8.41 3.04 4.93
C GLU A 33 9.72 2.63 4.27
N GLY A 34 9.81 2.87 2.97
CA GLY A 34 10.96 2.45 2.17
C GLY A 34 10.74 1.12 1.44
N ASP A 35 9.70 0.38 1.79
CA ASP A 35 9.45 -0.91 1.16
C ASP A 35 9.00 -0.77 -0.28
N SER A 36 9.42 -1.74 -1.11
CA SER A 36 8.94 -1.89 -2.47
C SER A 36 7.85 -2.93 -2.50
N VAL A 37 6.68 -2.58 -3.02
CA VAL A 37 5.54 -3.48 -3.10
C VAL A 37 4.94 -3.44 -4.50
N LEU A 38 4.24 -4.50 -4.87
CA LEU A 38 3.53 -4.60 -6.14
C LEU A 38 2.05 -4.35 -5.90
N CYS A 39 1.44 -3.47 -6.71
CA CYS A 39 -0.01 -3.37 -6.74
C CYS A 39 -0.52 -4.55 -7.56
N SER A 40 -0.92 -5.61 -6.88
CA SER A 40 -1.30 -6.86 -7.57
C SER A 40 -2.73 -6.81 -8.08
N GLU A 41 -3.59 -6.01 -7.47
CA GLU A 41 -4.98 -5.92 -7.87
C GLU A 41 -5.57 -4.58 -7.45
N ARG A 42 -6.55 -4.12 -8.22
CA ARG A 42 -7.35 -2.96 -7.87
C ARG A 42 -8.81 -3.38 -7.97
N LEU A 43 -9.46 -3.51 -6.83
CA LEU A 43 -10.81 -4.06 -6.76
C LEU A 43 -11.86 -2.96 -6.92
N PRO A 44 -13.09 -3.31 -7.34
CA PRO A 44 -14.20 -2.35 -7.34
C PRO A 44 -14.38 -1.75 -5.96
N GLY A 45 -14.68 -0.45 -5.90
CA GLY A 45 -14.79 0.27 -4.63
C GLY A 45 -13.48 0.89 -4.16
N GLY A 46 -12.38 0.65 -4.87
CA GLY A 46 -11.11 1.32 -4.59
C GLY A 46 -10.18 0.59 -3.64
N THR A 47 -10.51 -0.64 -3.25
CA THR A 47 -9.59 -1.46 -2.47
C THR A 47 -8.37 -1.80 -3.33
N ILE A 48 -7.18 -1.58 -2.77
CA ILE A 48 -5.91 -1.89 -3.43
C ILE A 48 -5.31 -3.11 -2.75
N VAL A 49 -4.94 -4.11 -3.53
CA VAL A 49 -4.23 -5.28 -3.02
C VAL A 49 -2.76 -5.10 -3.34
N ILE A 50 -1.92 -5.08 -2.32
CA ILE A 50 -0.47 -4.98 -2.49
C ILE A 50 0.16 -6.32 -2.14
N GLN A 51 1.25 -6.62 -2.83
CA GLN A 51 2.00 -7.85 -2.62
C GLN A 51 3.42 -7.51 -2.24
N LYS A 52 3.87 -8.08 -1.13
CA LYS A 52 5.25 -7.98 -0.68
C LYS A 52 5.71 -9.39 -0.38
N ASN A 53 6.76 -9.84 -1.08
CA ASN A 53 7.23 -11.24 -0.97
C ASN A 53 6.08 -12.18 -1.33
N ARG A 54 5.70 -13.08 -0.43
CA ARG A 54 4.61 -14.03 -0.65
C ARG A 54 3.33 -13.64 0.04
N GLN A 55 3.25 -12.40 0.51
CA GLN A 55 2.11 -11.93 1.28
C GLN A 55 1.32 -10.91 0.48
N GLU A 56 0.01 -11.07 0.46
CA GLU A 56 -0.89 -10.09 -0.15
C GLU A 56 -1.73 -9.44 0.94
N ILE A 57 -1.89 -8.12 0.84
CA ILE A 57 -2.61 -7.32 1.82
C ILE A 57 -3.59 -6.44 1.07
N ALA A 58 -4.87 -6.53 1.43
CA ALA A 58 -5.90 -5.67 0.87
C ALA A 58 -6.04 -4.42 1.74
N ILE A 59 -5.98 -3.26 1.09
CA ILE A 59 -6.04 -1.96 1.77
C ILE A 59 -7.24 -1.21 1.22
N GLY A 60 -8.18 -0.87 2.11
CA GLY A 60 -9.36 -0.12 1.72
C GLY A 60 -9.02 1.25 1.17
N SER A 61 -9.93 1.81 0.38
CA SER A 61 -9.68 3.07 -0.32
C SER A 61 -9.37 4.23 0.61
N ASP A 62 -10.07 4.32 1.74
CA ASP A 62 -9.85 5.43 2.69
C ASP A 62 -8.45 5.40 3.26
N LEU A 63 -7.96 4.22 3.61
CA LEU A 63 -6.61 4.08 4.13
C LEU A 63 -5.58 4.27 3.05
N ALA A 64 -5.84 3.75 1.84
CA ALA A 64 -4.93 3.90 0.70
C ALA A 64 -4.67 5.37 0.35
N LYS A 65 -5.66 6.23 0.55
CA LYS A 65 -5.51 7.68 0.31
C LYS A 65 -4.51 8.32 1.27
N LYS A 66 -4.22 7.68 2.38
CA LYS A 66 -3.33 8.22 3.41
C LYS A 66 -1.90 7.69 3.30
N ILE A 67 -1.65 6.79 2.37
CA ILE A 67 -0.33 6.19 2.18
C ILE A 67 0.34 6.85 1.00
N LYS A 68 1.46 7.52 1.26
CA LYS A 68 2.22 8.19 0.19
C LYS A 68 3.17 7.22 -0.46
N ILE A 69 3.21 7.23 -1.77
CA ILE A 69 4.03 6.33 -2.56
C ILE A 69 4.74 7.07 -3.68
N ILE A 70 5.71 6.41 -4.26
CA ILE A 70 6.32 6.83 -5.52
C ILE A 70 6.37 5.61 -6.45
N LEU A 71 6.06 5.84 -7.72
CA LEU A 71 6.16 4.78 -8.72
C LEU A 71 7.61 4.47 -9.01
N GLN A 72 7.91 3.20 -9.17
CA GLN A 72 9.24 2.75 -9.58
C GLN A 72 9.38 2.69 -11.09
#